data_958079358bfd55c83b1d00c49a207af7
#
_entry.id   958079358bfd55c83b1d00c49a207af7
#
_cell.length_a   1.000
_cell.length_b   1.000
_cell.length_c   1.000
_cell.angle_alpha   90.00
_cell.angle_beta   90.00
_cell.angle_gamma   90.00
#
_symmetry.space_group_name_H-M   'P 1'
#
loop_
_entity.id
_entity.type
_entity.pdbx_description
1 polymer ?
#
loop_
_entity_poly.entity_id
_entity_poly.type
_entity_poly.pdbx_seq_one_letter_code
_entity_poly.pdbx_strand_id
1 'polypeptide(L)'
;MAKEKMQRIHGLDATRAIMMMLGVVLHMGLSYITAPPGNTWPLRDGASSPIMDMLIFFIHTFRMPVFFVIAGFFSHFLWSYRGAKAFAENRVKRIVIPFLVSWIFLYPAVKYSMNYGVTGTFELANGLLNFGLQTPGVLVHLWFLYFLILIYAVSLLFIKFEDMLEPLRAKTLQVFDSLITSPLRVLWFAFPTFFLLLPHGYLFTSTSIVPEIATFGTYGFFFLFGCLLFARKEHIKVFDEKVGLNLLLGFVFLVPNLMAIVKLKSEGIDTFALKSIAALTGSLLTWFFIFGIIGLLNRVFSRENKVIRYLVDASYWIYLIHLPICLLFALSLIHI
;
A
#
# COMPACT_ATOMS: atom_id res chain seq x y z
N MET A 1 -26.81 6.91 25.60
CA MET A 1 -25.53 7.61 25.56
C MET A 1 -25.35 8.22 24.19
N ALA A 2 -25.22 9.55 24.08
CA ALA A 2 -24.95 10.22 22.81
C ALA A 2 -23.60 9.71 22.27
N LYS A 3 -23.59 9.13 21.07
CA LYS A 3 -22.35 8.70 20.40
C LYS A 3 -21.52 9.97 20.15
N GLU A 4 -20.46 10.12 20.92
CA GLU A 4 -19.50 11.20 20.75
C GLU A 4 -19.03 11.21 19.30
N LYS A 5 -19.29 12.29 18.59
CA LYS A 5 -18.87 12.45 17.20
C LYS A 5 -17.35 12.56 17.21
N MET A 6 -16.64 11.50 16.79
CA MET A 6 -15.19 11.58 16.71
C MET A 6 -14.76 12.77 15.86
N GLN A 7 -13.93 13.62 16.43
CA GLN A 7 -13.34 14.74 15.70
C GLN A 7 -12.54 14.19 14.51
N ARG A 8 -12.76 14.73 13.35
CA ARG A 8 -12.12 14.33 12.11
C ARG A 8 -10.61 14.57 12.20
N ILE A 9 -9.81 13.55 11.90
CA ILE A 9 -8.34 13.66 11.91
C ILE A 9 -7.90 14.05 10.50
N HIS A 10 -7.81 15.37 10.26
CA HIS A 10 -7.53 15.94 8.96
C HIS A 10 -6.21 15.44 8.36
N GLY A 11 -5.18 15.24 9.19
CA GLY A 11 -3.89 14.71 8.74
C GLY A 11 -3.97 13.29 8.16
N LEU A 12 -4.75 12.38 8.78
CA LEU A 12 -4.94 11.02 8.25
C LEU A 12 -5.77 11.01 6.96
N ASP A 13 -6.77 11.90 6.86
CA ASP A 13 -7.52 12.07 5.61
C ASP A 13 -6.61 12.58 4.49
N ALA A 14 -5.77 13.58 4.78
CA ALA A 14 -4.78 14.09 3.83
C ALA A 14 -3.77 13.01 3.42
N THR A 15 -3.30 12.22 4.39
CA THR A 15 -2.38 11.10 4.12
C THR A 15 -3.02 10.12 3.12
N ARG A 16 -4.29 9.74 3.33
CA ARG A 16 -5.00 8.86 2.39
C ARG A 16 -5.06 9.43 0.98
N ALA A 17 -5.43 10.71 0.82
CA ALA A 17 -5.53 11.35 -0.47
C ALA A 17 -4.16 11.43 -1.17
N ILE A 18 -3.12 11.86 -0.46
CA ILE A 18 -1.76 11.99 -1.02
C ILE A 18 -1.20 10.63 -1.44
N MET A 19 -1.35 9.60 -0.60
CA MET A 19 -0.91 8.24 -0.96
C MET A 19 -1.61 7.74 -2.23
N MET A 20 -2.89 8.12 -2.43
CA MET A 20 -3.65 7.76 -3.63
C MET A 20 -3.09 8.47 -4.86
N MET A 21 -2.82 9.78 -4.77
CA MET A 21 -2.23 10.55 -5.88
C MET A 21 -0.83 10.06 -6.23
N LEU A 22 -0.01 9.68 -5.25
CA LEU A 22 1.29 9.05 -5.50
C LEU A 22 1.17 7.75 -6.31
N GLY A 23 0.02 7.06 -6.26
CA GLY A 23 -0.24 5.91 -7.13
C GLY A 23 -0.33 6.28 -8.60
N VAL A 24 -0.97 7.41 -8.91
CA VAL A 24 -1.02 7.94 -10.29
C VAL A 24 0.38 8.32 -10.75
N VAL A 25 1.12 9.07 -9.93
CA VAL A 25 2.52 9.45 -10.22
C VAL A 25 3.38 8.23 -10.50
N LEU A 26 3.25 7.19 -9.66
CA LEU A 26 3.99 5.94 -9.82
C LEU A 26 3.70 5.28 -11.17
N HIS A 27 2.42 5.09 -11.51
CA HIS A 27 2.04 4.40 -12.75
C HIS A 27 2.35 5.22 -14.00
N MET A 28 2.23 6.54 -13.96
CA MET A 28 2.70 7.41 -15.03
C MET A 28 4.22 7.30 -15.22
N GLY A 29 4.97 7.28 -14.11
CA GLY A 29 6.44 7.22 -14.15
C GLY A 29 7.03 5.90 -14.64
N LEU A 30 6.28 4.78 -14.58
CA LEU A 30 6.79 3.45 -14.97
C LEU A 30 7.24 3.37 -16.44
N SER A 31 6.71 4.19 -17.33
CA SER A 31 7.11 4.21 -18.72
C SER A 31 8.47 4.93 -18.95
N TYR A 32 8.94 5.69 -17.96
CA TYR A 32 10.16 6.52 -18.04
C TYR A 32 11.33 5.98 -17.20
N ILE A 33 11.22 4.78 -16.61
CA ILE A 33 12.32 4.17 -15.85
C ILE A 33 13.37 3.57 -16.80
N THR A 34 14.64 3.50 -16.34
CA THR A 34 15.75 2.97 -17.13
C THR A 34 15.80 1.44 -17.15
N ALA A 35 15.13 0.79 -16.19
CA ALA A 35 15.05 -0.67 -16.13
C ALA A 35 14.42 -1.24 -17.43
N PRO A 36 14.88 -2.41 -17.91
CA PRO A 36 14.32 -3.02 -19.12
C PRO A 36 12.81 -3.29 -18.95
N PRO A 37 12.06 -3.25 -20.08
CA PRO A 37 10.63 -3.56 -20.03
C PRO A 37 10.39 -4.96 -19.50
N GLY A 38 9.47 -5.06 -18.54
CA GLY A 38 9.05 -6.34 -17.96
C GLY A 38 7.63 -6.70 -18.36
N ASN A 39 7.25 -7.95 -18.14
CA ASN A 39 5.91 -8.46 -18.48
C ASN A 39 4.77 -7.72 -17.75
N THR A 40 5.06 -7.06 -16.63
CA THR A 40 4.08 -6.31 -15.85
C THR A 40 3.88 -4.88 -16.33
N TRP A 41 4.89 -4.30 -17.00
CA TRP A 41 4.82 -2.97 -17.61
C TRP A 41 5.72 -2.93 -18.86
N PRO A 42 5.18 -3.32 -20.01
CA PRO A 42 5.97 -3.42 -21.24
C PRO A 42 6.21 -2.07 -21.95
N LEU A 43 5.44 -1.04 -21.60
CA LEU A 43 5.53 0.27 -22.25
C LEU A 43 6.76 1.03 -21.77
N ARG A 44 7.56 1.53 -22.71
CA ARG A 44 8.75 2.36 -22.44
C ARG A 44 8.80 3.53 -23.38
N ASP A 45 9.16 4.67 -22.83
CA ASP A 45 9.49 5.87 -23.57
C ASP A 45 11.01 5.92 -23.83
N GLY A 46 11.42 6.55 -24.94
CA GLY A 46 12.85 6.77 -25.24
C GLY A 46 13.52 7.75 -24.27
N ALA A 47 12.74 8.59 -23.58
CA ALA A 47 13.21 9.57 -22.59
C ALA A 47 13.30 8.99 -21.18
N SER A 48 13.90 7.80 -20.99
CA SER A 48 14.09 7.20 -19.66
C SER A 48 15.06 8.01 -18.80
N SER A 49 14.85 7.99 -17.48
CA SER A 49 15.64 8.78 -16.52
C SER A 49 15.88 8.03 -15.21
N PRO A 50 17.15 7.97 -14.70
CA PRO A 50 17.47 7.43 -13.39
C PRO A 50 16.75 8.15 -12.24
N ILE A 51 16.41 9.42 -12.42
CA ILE A 51 15.61 10.16 -11.43
C ILE A 51 14.23 9.53 -11.28
N MET A 52 13.65 9.05 -12.38
CA MET A 52 12.36 8.37 -12.36
C MET A 52 12.46 7.01 -11.65
N ASP A 53 13.55 6.26 -11.87
CA ASP A 53 13.81 5.02 -11.12
C ASP A 53 13.84 5.29 -9.61
N MET A 54 14.56 6.32 -9.17
CA MET A 54 14.64 6.69 -7.75
C MET A 54 13.29 7.15 -7.20
N LEU A 55 12.52 7.94 -7.94
CA LEU A 55 11.20 8.42 -7.54
C LEU A 55 10.22 7.24 -7.36
N ILE A 56 10.15 6.35 -8.34
CA ILE A 56 9.29 5.17 -8.30
C ILE A 56 9.70 4.26 -7.14
N PHE A 57 10.99 4.00 -6.99
CA PHE A 57 11.50 3.20 -5.88
C PHE A 57 11.12 3.82 -4.52
N PHE A 58 11.38 5.11 -4.33
CA PHE A 58 11.03 5.84 -3.11
C PHE A 58 9.54 5.70 -2.78
N ILE A 59 8.64 5.96 -3.75
CA ILE A 59 7.19 5.86 -3.55
C ILE A 59 6.79 4.43 -3.14
N HIS A 60 7.42 3.42 -3.73
CA HIS A 60 7.12 2.01 -3.41
C HIS A 60 7.44 1.63 -1.96
N THR A 61 8.45 2.24 -1.34
CA THR A 61 8.93 1.83 -0.01
C THR A 61 7.94 2.10 1.11
N PHE A 62 7.03 3.06 0.97
CA PHE A 62 6.13 3.48 2.05
C PHE A 62 4.66 3.57 1.65
N ARG A 63 4.35 3.83 0.38
CA ARG A 63 2.98 4.15 -0.06
C ARG A 63 1.95 3.12 0.38
N MET A 64 2.20 1.85 0.06
CA MET A 64 1.26 0.79 0.38
C MET A 64 1.21 0.47 1.88
N PRO A 65 2.35 0.34 2.61
CA PRO A 65 2.34 0.25 4.06
C PRO A 65 1.50 1.32 4.76
N VAL A 66 1.71 2.60 4.42
CA VAL A 66 0.92 3.72 4.96
C VAL A 66 -0.57 3.54 4.66
N PHE A 67 -0.91 3.10 3.44
CA PHE A 67 -2.29 2.83 3.07
C PHE A 67 -2.95 1.76 3.94
N PHE A 68 -2.27 0.63 4.18
CA PHE A 68 -2.81 -0.43 5.03
C PHE A 68 -2.93 -0.01 6.49
N VAL A 69 -2.01 0.81 7.00
CA VAL A 69 -2.13 1.42 8.34
C VAL A 69 -3.41 2.27 8.42
N ILE A 70 -3.63 3.15 7.45
CA ILE A 70 -4.83 4.01 7.42
C ILE A 70 -6.10 3.20 7.22
N ALA A 71 -6.07 2.16 6.37
CA ALA A 71 -7.20 1.27 6.16
C ALA A 71 -7.58 0.53 7.44
N GLY A 72 -6.61 0.05 8.21
CA GLY A 72 -6.82 -0.58 9.51
C GLY A 72 -7.44 0.39 10.52
N PHE A 73 -6.90 1.60 10.63
CA PHE A 73 -7.40 2.64 11.52
C PHE A 73 -8.89 2.95 11.24
N PHE A 74 -9.24 3.25 10.00
CA PHE A 74 -10.63 3.57 9.65
C PHE A 74 -11.55 2.35 9.64
N SER A 75 -11.02 1.15 9.51
CA SER A 75 -11.81 -0.08 9.62
C SER A 75 -12.21 -0.35 11.04
N HIS A 76 -11.29 -0.25 11.98
CA HIS A 76 -11.59 -0.37 13.40
C HIS A 76 -12.54 0.73 13.88
N PHE A 77 -12.34 1.98 13.42
CA PHE A 77 -13.30 3.07 13.65
C PHE A 77 -14.71 2.69 13.23
N LEU A 78 -14.88 2.23 11.98
CA LEU A 78 -16.20 1.92 11.46
C LEU A 78 -16.88 0.79 12.25
N TRP A 79 -16.15 -0.25 12.55
CA TRP A 79 -16.66 -1.38 13.33
C TRP A 79 -17.02 -0.96 14.75
N SER A 80 -16.13 -0.27 15.48
CA SER A 80 -16.37 0.15 16.86
C SER A 80 -17.60 1.05 17.02
N TYR A 81 -17.86 1.92 16.03
CA TYR A 81 -18.99 2.86 16.10
C TYR A 81 -20.28 2.33 15.50
N ARG A 82 -20.24 1.43 14.52
CA ARG A 82 -21.42 0.97 13.78
C ARG A 82 -21.71 -0.52 13.91
N GLY A 83 -20.82 -1.28 14.51
CA GLY A 83 -20.91 -2.72 14.69
C GLY A 83 -20.52 -3.53 13.45
N ALA A 84 -20.42 -4.86 13.65
CA ALA A 84 -19.93 -5.80 12.64
C ALA A 84 -20.80 -5.86 11.38
N LYS A 85 -22.13 -5.88 11.52
CA LYS A 85 -23.07 -5.92 10.39
C LYS A 85 -22.92 -4.70 9.49
N ALA A 86 -22.96 -3.50 10.05
CA ALA A 86 -22.81 -2.26 9.29
C ALA A 86 -21.40 -2.11 8.68
N PHE A 87 -20.37 -2.64 9.35
CA PHE A 87 -19.04 -2.75 8.79
C PHE A 87 -19.04 -3.65 7.54
N ALA A 88 -19.55 -4.88 7.63
CA ALA A 88 -19.61 -5.82 6.51
C ALA A 88 -20.39 -5.23 5.31
N GLU A 89 -21.59 -4.72 5.55
CA GLU A 89 -22.41 -4.08 4.50
C GLU A 89 -21.69 -2.91 3.81
N ASN A 90 -21.00 -2.08 4.60
CA ASN A 90 -20.23 -0.97 4.06
C ASN A 90 -19.07 -1.45 3.19
N ARG A 91 -18.33 -2.51 3.63
CA ARG A 91 -17.20 -3.06 2.86
C ARG A 91 -17.68 -3.73 1.58
N VAL A 92 -18.78 -4.46 1.61
CA VAL A 92 -19.37 -5.04 0.39
C VAL A 92 -19.73 -3.93 -0.59
N LYS A 93 -20.50 -2.93 -0.17
CA LYS A 93 -20.97 -1.84 -1.05
C LYS A 93 -19.84 -0.95 -1.59
N ARG A 94 -18.81 -0.68 -0.77
CA ARG A 94 -17.77 0.30 -1.11
C ARG A 94 -16.44 -0.29 -1.55
N ILE A 95 -16.21 -1.59 -1.38
CA ILE A 95 -14.96 -2.24 -1.77
C ILE A 95 -15.22 -3.43 -2.68
N VAL A 96 -16.04 -4.40 -2.24
CA VAL A 96 -16.24 -5.65 -3.00
C VAL A 96 -16.93 -5.38 -4.33
N ILE A 97 -18.08 -4.69 -4.33
CA ILE A 97 -18.82 -4.42 -5.57
C ILE A 97 -18.00 -3.56 -6.54
N PRO A 98 -17.41 -2.41 -6.13
CA PRO A 98 -16.54 -1.65 -7.02
C PRO A 98 -15.31 -2.42 -7.51
N PHE A 99 -14.72 -3.29 -6.67
CA PHE A 99 -13.63 -4.17 -7.11
C PHE A 99 -14.07 -5.09 -8.24
N LEU A 100 -15.16 -5.83 -8.05
CA LEU A 100 -15.65 -6.80 -9.05
C LEU A 100 -16.02 -6.10 -10.36
N VAL A 101 -16.79 -5.01 -10.29
CA VAL A 101 -17.18 -4.23 -11.46
C VAL A 101 -15.93 -3.68 -12.18
N SER A 102 -15.04 -3.04 -11.45
CA SER A 102 -13.82 -2.49 -12.02
C SER A 102 -12.93 -3.58 -12.61
N TRP A 103 -12.77 -4.71 -11.94
CA TRP A 103 -11.94 -5.80 -12.42
C TRP A 103 -12.43 -6.39 -13.76
N ILE A 104 -13.73 -6.61 -13.90
CA ILE A 104 -14.33 -7.14 -15.13
C ILE A 104 -14.04 -6.22 -16.33
N PHE A 105 -14.11 -4.90 -16.16
CA PHE A 105 -13.91 -3.95 -17.26
C PHE A 105 -12.44 -3.51 -17.40
N LEU A 106 -11.74 -3.28 -16.30
CA LEU A 106 -10.40 -2.69 -16.35
C LEU A 106 -9.32 -3.73 -16.65
N TYR A 107 -9.47 -4.98 -16.25
CA TYR A 107 -8.49 -6.02 -16.58
C TYR A 107 -8.33 -6.20 -18.10
N PRO A 108 -9.41 -6.43 -18.87
CA PRO A 108 -9.32 -6.45 -20.34
C PRO A 108 -8.76 -5.15 -20.91
N ALA A 109 -9.27 -3.99 -20.47
CA ALA A 109 -8.82 -2.70 -20.99
C ALA A 109 -7.31 -2.48 -20.81
N VAL A 110 -6.76 -2.81 -19.65
CA VAL A 110 -5.33 -2.72 -19.35
C VAL A 110 -4.54 -3.69 -20.22
N LYS A 111 -4.99 -4.95 -20.37
CA LYS A 111 -4.31 -5.95 -21.19
C LYS A 111 -4.28 -5.57 -22.66
N TYR A 112 -5.40 -5.09 -23.20
CA TYR A 112 -5.45 -4.58 -24.58
C TYR A 112 -4.54 -3.37 -24.80
N SER A 113 -4.58 -2.40 -23.89
CA SER A 113 -3.71 -1.22 -23.98
C SER A 113 -2.23 -1.60 -23.96
N MET A 114 -1.83 -2.52 -23.09
CA MET A 114 -0.46 -3.03 -23.01
C MET A 114 -0.06 -3.79 -24.29
N ASN A 115 -0.96 -4.65 -24.81
CA ASN A 115 -0.70 -5.37 -26.06
C ASN A 115 -0.54 -4.41 -27.24
N TYR A 116 -1.43 -3.45 -27.38
CA TYR A 116 -1.34 -2.43 -28.43
C TYR A 116 -0.01 -1.68 -28.40
N GLY A 117 0.45 -1.30 -27.20
CA GLY A 117 1.72 -0.57 -27.06
C GLY A 117 2.96 -1.41 -27.43
N VAL A 118 2.85 -2.74 -27.44
CA VAL A 118 3.94 -3.65 -27.82
C VAL A 118 3.86 -4.05 -29.30
N THR A 119 2.65 -4.31 -29.80
CA THR A 119 2.43 -4.92 -31.12
C THR A 119 1.91 -3.95 -32.18
N GLY A 120 1.39 -2.79 -31.76
CA GLY A 120 0.69 -1.85 -32.65
C GLY A 120 -0.69 -2.32 -33.09
N THR A 121 -1.18 -3.47 -32.56
CA THR A 121 -2.46 -4.05 -32.95
C THR A 121 -3.36 -4.29 -31.75
N PHE A 122 -4.68 -4.17 -31.93
CA PHE A 122 -5.69 -4.55 -30.94
C PHE A 122 -6.14 -6.01 -31.07
N GLU A 123 -5.43 -6.82 -31.81
CA GLU A 123 -5.78 -8.23 -31.97
C GLU A 123 -5.71 -8.97 -30.63
N LEU A 124 -6.72 -9.80 -30.39
CA LEU A 124 -6.74 -10.76 -29.29
C LEU A 124 -5.76 -11.89 -29.60
N ALA A 125 -4.51 -11.72 -29.19
CA ALA A 125 -3.60 -12.85 -29.14
C ALA A 125 -4.22 -13.95 -28.25
N ASN A 126 -4.19 -15.20 -28.69
CA ASN A 126 -4.65 -16.33 -27.90
C ASN A 126 -3.92 -16.32 -26.53
N GLY A 127 -4.70 -16.29 -25.44
CA GLY A 127 -4.16 -16.23 -24.08
C GLY A 127 -3.89 -14.82 -23.53
N LEU A 128 -4.21 -13.73 -24.25
CA LEU A 128 -4.07 -12.36 -23.74
C LEU A 128 -4.85 -12.16 -22.44
N LEU A 129 -6.07 -12.71 -22.36
CA LEU A 129 -6.88 -12.73 -21.16
C LEU A 129 -6.76 -14.10 -20.50
N ASN A 130 -5.86 -14.19 -19.53
CA ASN A 130 -5.66 -15.40 -18.73
C ASN A 130 -6.12 -15.13 -17.30
N PHE A 131 -7.20 -15.78 -16.89
CA PHE A 131 -7.80 -15.71 -15.57
C PHE A 131 -7.31 -16.81 -14.62
N GLY A 132 -6.20 -17.45 -14.92
CA GLY A 132 -5.63 -18.48 -14.06
C GLY A 132 -5.34 -17.96 -12.64
N LEU A 133 -5.63 -18.77 -11.63
CA LEU A 133 -5.55 -18.37 -10.22
C LEU A 133 -4.15 -17.88 -9.80
N GLN A 134 -3.10 -18.42 -10.42
CA GLN A 134 -1.71 -18.05 -10.16
C GLN A 134 -1.10 -17.14 -11.23
N THR A 135 -1.90 -16.71 -12.23
CA THR A 135 -1.40 -15.87 -13.31
C THR A 135 -1.01 -14.49 -12.77
N PRO A 136 0.27 -14.06 -12.91
CA PRO A 136 0.68 -12.73 -12.51
C PRO A 136 -0.05 -11.65 -13.33
N GLY A 137 -0.39 -10.54 -12.68
CA GLY A 137 -1.03 -9.41 -13.34
C GLY A 137 -2.53 -9.52 -13.56
N VAL A 138 -3.21 -10.60 -13.10
CA VAL A 138 -4.67 -10.76 -13.19
C VAL A 138 -5.40 -9.67 -12.40
N LEU A 139 -4.91 -9.33 -11.23
CA LEU A 139 -5.51 -8.29 -10.39
C LEU A 139 -5.13 -6.87 -10.81
N VAL A 140 -4.22 -6.72 -11.76
CA VAL A 140 -3.65 -5.43 -12.19
C VAL A 140 -3.32 -4.52 -10.99
N HIS A 141 -3.73 -3.26 -10.99
CA HIS A 141 -3.56 -2.35 -9.85
C HIS A 141 -4.60 -2.56 -8.73
N LEU A 142 -5.65 -3.35 -8.98
CA LEU A 142 -6.73 -3.60 -8.00
C LEU A 142 -6.34 -4.61 -6.92
N TRP A 143 -5.13 -5.17 -6.96
CA TRP A 143 -4.61 -6.10 -5.96
C TRP A 143 -4.76 -5.57 -4.52
N PHE A 144 -4.62 -4.26 -4.32
CA PHE A 144 -4.80 -3.63 -3.01
C PHE A 144 -6.22 -3.82 -2.46
N LEU A 145 -7.26 -3.60 -3.30
CA LEU A 145 -8.65 -3.84 -2.88
C LEU A 145 -8.89 -5.32 -2.58
N TYR A 146 -8.32 -6.20 -3.40
CA TYR A 146 -8.41 -7.63 -3.19
C TYR A 146 -7.82 -8.06 -1.84
N PHE A 147 -6.61 -7.59 -1.52
CA PHE A 147 -6.00 -7.85 -0.21
C PHE A 147 -6.82 -7.26 0.93
N LEU A 148 -7.40 -6.07 0.76
CA LEU A 148 -8.31 -5.51 1.75
C LEU A 148 -9.56 -6.39 1.95
N ILE A 149 -10.13 -6.95 0.89
CA ILE A 149 -11.28 -7.86 0.99
C ILE A 149 -10.91 -9.09 1.84
N LEU A 150 -9.76 -9.69 1.56
CA LEU A 150 -9.27 -10.85 2.33
C LEU A 150 -9.02 -10.49 3.80
N ILE A 151 -8.36 -9.36 4.05
CA ILE A 151 -8.09 -8.87 5.42
C ILE A 151 -9.40 -8.55 6.15
N TYR A 152 -10.40 -7.97 5.47
CA TYR A 152 -11.72 -7.73 6.07
C TYR A 152 -12.46 -9.02 6.41
N ALA A 153 -12.36 -10.06 5.55
CA ALA A 153 -12.91 -11.36 5.86
C ALA A 153 -12.29 -11.96 7.12
N VAL A 154 -10.97 -11.92 7.24
CA VAL A 154 -10.25 -12.34 8.45
C VAL A 154 -10.64 -11.47 9.65
N SER A 155 -10.76 -10.15 9.49
CA SER A 155 -11.20 -9.25 10.56
C SER A 155 -12.60 -9.57 11.06
N LEU A 156 -13.55 -9.92 10.18
CA LEU A 156 -14.89 -10.32 10.55
C LEU A 156 -14.90 -11.63 11.38
N LEU A 157 -13.96 -12.56 11.08
CA LEU A 157 -13.79 -13.76 11.93
C LEU A 157 -13.29 -13.37 13.32
N PHE A 158 -12.31 -12.49 13.44
CA PHE A 158 -11.86 -12.00 14.75
C PHE A 158 -12.97 -11.27 15.51
N ILE A 159 -13.77 -10.45 14.84
CA ILE A 159 -14.93 -9.80 15.46
C ILE A 159 -15.97 -10.81 15.97
N LYS A 160 -16.23 -11.87 15.18
CA LYS A 160 -17.20 -12.93 15.59
C LYS A 160 -16.76 -13.64 16.86
N PHE A 161 -15.47 -13.76 17.11
CA PHE A 161 -14.90 -14.45 18.27
C PHE A 161 -14.30 -13.48 19.29
N GLU A 162 -14.70 -12.18 19.27
CA GLU A 162 -14.08 -11.15 20.11
C GLU A 162 -14.15 -11.45 21.60
N ASP A 163 -15.26 -12.01 22.11
CA ASP A 163 -15.41 -12.37 23.53
C ASP A 163 -14.41 -13.44 23.95
N MET A 164 -14.21 -14.46 23.11
CA MET A 164 -13.23 -15.52 23.35
C MET A 164 -11.79 -15.00 23.29
N LEU A 165 -11.54 -14.02 22.44
CA LEU A 165 -10.21 -13.46 22.19
C LEU A 165 -9.89 -12.25 23.08
N GLU A 166 -10.82 -11.83 23.98
CA GLU A 166 -10.64 -10.64 24.82
C GLU A 166 -9.35 -10.67 25.66
N PRO A 167 -8.94 -11.79 26.31
CA PRO A 167 -7.68 -11.84 27.05
C PRO A 167 -6.46 -11.62 26.14
N LEU A 168 -6.48 -12.18 24.94
CA LEU A 168 -5.42 -12.00 23.94
C LEU A 168 -5.38 -10.55 23.43
N ARG A 169 -6.55 -9.98 23.17
CA ARG A 169 -6.72 -8.58 22.76
C ARG A 169 -6.19 -7.63 23.82
N ALA A 170 -6.57 -7.81 25.08
CA ALA A 170 -6.09 -6.98 26.19
C ALA A 170 -4.56 -7.01 26.31
N LYS A 171 -3.96 -8.22 26.24
CA LYS A 171 -2.51 -8.38 26.26
C LYS A 171 -1.84 -7.72 25.05
N THR A 172 -2.41 -7.89 23.85
CA THR A 172 -1.89 -7.28 22.62
C THR A 172 -1.89 -5.75 22.72
N LEU A 173 -2.95 -5.15 23.28
CA LEU A 173 -3.03 -3.71 23.51
C LEU A 173 -2.00 -3.22 24.53
N GLN A 174 -1.77 -3.95 25.62
CA GLN A 174 -0.73 -3.62 26.60
C GLN A 174 0.68 -3.65 25.97
N VAL A 175 0.96 -4.70 25.18
CA VAL A 175 2.23 -4.80 24.44
C VAL A 175 2.36 -3.63 23.46
N PHE A 176 1.30 -3.34 22.69
CA PHE A 176 1.28 -2.22 21.74
C PHE A 176 1.56 -0.88 22.45
N ASP A 177 0.93 -0.60 23.59
CA ASP A 177 1.17 0.60 24.39
C ASP A 177 2.65 0.74 24.77
N SER A 178 3.28 -0.34 25.21
CA SER A 178 4.71 -0.34 25.59
C SER A 178 5.62 -0.11 24.38
N LEU A 179 5.29 -0.72 23.22
CA LEU A 179 6.11 -0.62 22.01
C LEU A 179 5.99 0.75 21.35
N ILE A 180 4.76 1.31 21.24
CA ILE A 180 4.50 2.57 20.54
C ILE A 180 5.06 3.78 21.30
N THR A 181 5.09 3.73 22.63
CA THR A 181 5.65 4.78 23.49
C THR A 181 7.17 4.68 23.66
N SER A 182 7.77 3.55 23.30
CA SER A 182 9.21 3.33 23.37
C SER A 182 9.98 4.31 22.49
N PRO A 183 11.15 4.82 22.90
CA PRO A 183 12.05 5.59 22.04
C PRO A 183 12.57 4.78 20.84
N LEU A 184 12.57 3.44 20.95
CA LEU A 184 12.98 2.47 19.92
C LEU A 184 11.80 1.90 19.12
N ARG A 185 10.64 2.58 19.12
CA ARG A 185 9.39 2.11 18.50
C ARG A 185 9.57 1.64 17.05
N VAL A 186 10.36 2.36 16.26
CA VAL A 186 10.64 1.97 14.87
C VAL A 186 11.28 0.59 14.79
N LEU A 187 12.25 0.29 15.66
CA LEU A 187 12.93 -1.00 15.69
C LEU A 187 11.99 -2.13 16.09
N TRP A 188 11.11 -1.89 17.06
CA TRP A 188 10.13 -2.87 17.51
C TRP A 188 9.15 -3.28 16.41
N PHE A 189 8.68 -2.33 15.61
CA PHE A 189 7.78 -2.64 14.50
C PHE A 189 8.53 -3.09 13.24
N ALA A 190 9.78 -2.68 13.04
CA ALA A 190 10.62 -3.17 11.97
C ALA A 190 11.03 -4.64 12.17
N PHE A 191 11.19 -5.10 13.41
CA PHE A 191 11.61 -6.46 13.72
C PHE A 191 10.67 -7.53 13.12
N PRO A 192 9.36 -7.58 13.42
CA PRO A 192 8.47 -8.54 12.76
C PRO A 192 8.38 -8.30 11.24
N THR A 193 8.45 -7.05 10.79
CA THR A 193 8.43 -6.72 9.36
C THR A 193 9.64 -7.31 8.63
N PHE A 194 10.81 -7.34 9.25
CA PHE A 194 12.01 -7.97 8.70
C PHE A 194 11.75 -9.43 8.30
N PHE A 195 11.16 -10.23 9.20
CA PHE A 195 10.85 -11.64 8.91
C PHE A 195 9.80 -11.79 7.81
N LEU A 196 8.82 -10.89 7.76
CA LEU A 196 7.80 -10.90 6.72
C LEU A 196 8.36 -10.52 5.33
N LEU A 197 9.38 -9.68 5.29
CA LEU A 197 10.06 -9.31 4.03
C LEU A 197 11.13 -10.33 3.59
N LEU A 198 11.64 -11.14 4.50
CA LEU A 198 12.79 -12.01 4.25
C LEU A 198 12.62 -12.95 3.04
N PRO A 199 11.44 -13.52 2.73
CA PRO A 199 11.28 -14.40 1.56
C PRO A 199 11.67 -13.72 0.24
N HIS A 200 11.36 -12.43 0.09
CA HIS A 200 11.66 -11.66 -1.12
C HIS A 200 12.83 -10.67 -0.95
N GLY A 201 13.14 -10.28 0.27
CA GLY A 201 14.08 -9.21 0.58
C GLY A 201 13.49 -7.79 0.44
N TYR A 202 12.25 -7.64 -0.04
CA TYR A 202 11.61 -6.34 -0.28
C TYR A 202 10.08 -6.42 -0.17
N LEU A 203 9.40 -5.26 -0.17
CA LEU A 203 7.95 -5.17 -0.22
C LEU A 203 7.44 -5.72 -1.55
N PHE A 204 7.09 -6.99 -1.55
CA PHE A 204 6.57 -7.67 -2.72
C PHE A 204 5.08 -7.35 -2.94
N THR A 205 4.67 -7.30 -4.20
CA THR A 205 3.27 -7.09 -4.61
C THR A 205 2.79 -8.30 -5.37
N SER A 206 1.93 -9.11 -4.75
CA SER A 206 1.27 -10.22 -5.43
C SER A 206 0.05 -9.71 -6.20
N THR A 207 0.05 -9.92 -7.51
CA THR A 207 -1.05 -9.53 -8.41
C THR A 207 -1.83 -10.74 -8.94
N SER A 208 -1.59 -11.94 -8.41
CA SER A 208 -2.35 -13.17 -8.67
C SER A 208 -3.52 -13.33 -7.69
N ILE A 209 -4.52 -14.15 -8.09
CA ILE A 209 -5.70 -14.40 -7.25
C ILE A 209 -5.32 -15.22 -6.01
N VAL A 210 -4.41 -16.20 -6.13
CA VAL A 210 -3.89 -16.89 -4.95
C VAL A 210 -2.89 -15.97 -4.25
N PRO A 211 -3.21 -15.46 -3.05
CA PRO A 211 -2.33 -14.54 -2.36
C PRO A 211 -1.13 -15.30 -1.80
N GLU A 212 0.04 -14.72 -1.93
CA GLU A 212 1.22 -15.22 -1.27
C GLU A 212 1.16 -14.92 0.23
N ILE A 213 1.44 -15.92 1.06
CA ILE A 213 1.29 -15.86 2.53
C ILE A 213 2.17 -14.75 3.14
N ALA A 214 3.44 -14.64 2.71
CA ALA A 214 4.34 -13.62 3.24
C ALA A 214 3.86 -12.21 2.90
N THR A 215 3.42 -11.98 1.67
CA THR A 215 2.84 -10.70 1.22
C THR A 215 1.55 -10.39 1.98
N PHE A 216 0.66 -11.37 2.13
CA PHE A 216 -0.57 -11.20 2.91
C PHE A 216 -0.27 -10.87 4.37
N GLY A 217 0.68 -11.57 5.00
CA GLY A 217 1.13 -11.30 6.37
C GLY A 217 1.72 -9.90 6.51
N THR A 218 2.54 -9.47 5.55
CA THR A 218 3.16 -8.13 5.55
C THR A 218 2.10 -7.02 5.55
N TYR A 219 1.18 -7.04 4.62
CA TYR A 219 0.13 -6.01 4.54
C TYR A 219 -0.91 -6.16 5.65
N GLY A 220 -1.19 -7.39 6.10
CA GLY A 220 -2.01 -7.67 7.27
C GLY A 220 -1.42 -7.10 8.56
N PHE A 221 -0.09 -7.12 8.71
CA PHE A 221 0.60 -6.54 9.86
C PHE A 221 0.48 -5.00 9.89
N PHE A 222 0.66 -4.33 8.76
CA PHE A 222 0.43 -2.88 8.69
C PHE A 222 -1.03 -2.51 8.97
N PHE A 223 -1.97 -3.30 8.47
CA PHE A 223 -3.39 -3.11 8.76
C PHE A 223 -3.70 -3.32 10.25
N LEU A 224 -3.17 -4.37 10.86
CA LEU A 224 -3.31 -4.64 12.29
C LEU A 224 -2.75 -3.49 13.13
N PHE A 225 -1.56 -2.99 12.78
CA PHE A 225 -1.00 -1.80 13.43
C PHE A 225 -1.99 -0.62 13.39
N GLY A 226 -2.62 -0.36 12.25
CA GLY A 226 -3.66 0.67 12.12
C GLY A 226 -4.87 0.42 13.01
N CYS A 227 -5.32 -0.82 13.14
CA CYS A 227 -6.40 -1.21 14.06
C CYS A 227 -6.03 -0.94 15.52
N LEU A 228 -4.83 -1.33 15.94
CA LEU A 228 -4.32 -1.10 17.30
C LEU A 228 -4.15 0.39 17.59
N LEU A 229 -3.66 1.14 16.61
CA LEU A 229 -3.54 2.60 16.70
C LEU A 229 -4.92 3.28 16.92
N PHE A 230 -5.98 2.80 16.26
CA PHE A 230 -7.32 3.32 16.52
C PHE A 230 -7.80 2.95 17.93
N ALA A 231 -7.58 1.71 18.38
CA ALA A 231 -7.95 1.26 19.73
C ALA A 231 -7.22 2.08 20.82
N ARG A 232 -6.06 2.63 20.51
CA ARG A 232 -5.21 3.50 21.34
C ARG A 232 -4.97 4.85 20.66
N LYS A 233 -6.05 5.49 20.21
CA LYS A 233 -6.02 6.75 19.44
C LYS A 233 -5.28 7.90 20.14
N GLU A 234 -5.13 7.84 21.45
CA GLU A 234 -4.30 8.76 22.24
C GLU A 234 -2.83 8.76 21.80
N HIS A 235 -2.34 7.64 21.26
CA HIS A 235 -0.96 7.54 20.76
C HIS A 235 -0.75 8.14 19.35
N ILE A 236 -1.79 8.67 18.70
CA ILE A 236 -1.61 9.35 17.39
C ILE A 236 -0.59 10.49 17.48
N LYS A 237 -0.52 11.16 18.62
CA LYS A 237 0.45 12.25 18.87
C LYS A 237 1.91 11.79 18.78
N VAL A 238 2.18 10.49 18.93
CA VAL A 238 3.52 9.92 18.80
C VAL A 238 4.10 10.13 17.38
N PHE A 239 3.25 10.23 16.36
CA PHE A 239 3.69 10.53 15.00
C PHE A 239 4.22 11.95 14.85
N ASP A 240 3.77 12.88 15.68
CA ASP A 240 4.26 14.27 15.66
C ASP A 240 5.65 14.41 16.30
N GLU A 241 6.15 13.36 16.96
CA GLU A 241 7.48 13.35 17.55
C GLU A 241 8.54 13.02 16.50
N LYS A 242 9.71 13.66 16.61
CA LYS A 242 10.91 13.36 15.83
C LYS A 242 10.69 13.21 14.30
N VAL A 243 9.69 13.94 13.73
CA VAL A 243 9.34 13.85 12.30
C VAL A 243 10.56 14.01 11.40
N GLY A 244 11.36 15.06 11.61
CA GLY A 244 12.57 15.31 10.81
C GLY A 244 13.61 14.20 10.92
N LEU A 245 13.81 13.64 12.12
CA LEU A 245 14.73 12.52 12.34
C LEU A 245 14.22 11.26 11.65
N ASN A 246 12.93 10.96 11.76
CA ASN A 246 12.33 9.79 11.08
C ASN A 246 12.48 9.90 9.56
N LEU A 247 12.19 11.05 8.98
CA LEU A 247 12.38 11.27 7.53
C LEU A 247 13.86 11.14 7.14
N LEU A 248 14.76 11.74 7.89
CA LEU A 248 16.20 11.66 7.63
C LEU A 248 16.68 10.20 7.66
N LEU A 249 16.34 9.44 8.70
CA LEU A 249 16.72 8.04 8.81
C LEU A 249 16.07 7.18 7.71
N GLY A 250 14.82 7.48 7.32
CA GLY A 250 14.20 6.86 6.15
C GLY A 250 15.05 7.04 4.88
N PHE A 251 15.54 8.24 4.62
CA PHE A 251 16.43 8.50 3.47
C PHE A 251 17.82 7.86 3.62
N VAL A 252 18.36 7.80 4.85
CA VAL A 252 19.63 7.11 5.10
C VAL A 252 19.54 5.63 4.76
N PHE A 253 18.44 4.95 5.14
CA PHE A 253 18.23 3.54 4.81
C PHE A 253 17.77 3.29 3.37
N LEU A 254 17.30 4.32 2.66
CA LEU A 254 16.86 4.19 1.27
C LEU A 254 18.00 3.76 0.34
N VAL A 255 19.19 4.34 0.49
CA VAL A 255 20.34 4.04 -0.38
C VAL A 255 20.81 2.59 -0.24
N PRO A 256 21.14 2.07 0.96
CA PRO A 256 21.57 0.67 1.08
C PRO A 256 20.46 -0.32 0.69
N ASN A 257 19.18 0.02 0.91
CA ASN A 257 18.07 -0.80 0.46
C ASN A 257 17.99 -0.86 -1.08
N LEU A 258 18.11 0.28 -1.74
CA LEU A 258 18.14 0.35 -3.21
C LEU A 258 19.29 -0.48 -3.78
N MET A 259 20.50 -0.33 -3.23
CA MET A 259 21.67 -1.10 -3.67
C MET A 259 21.46 -2.62 -3.51
N ALA A 260 20.89 -3.04 -2.39
CA ALA A 260 20.60 -4.46 -2.17
C ALA A 260 19.54 -4.99 -3.15
N ILE A 261 18.47 -4.22 -3.42
CA ILE A 261 17.41 -4.62 -4.36
C ILE A 261 17.89 -4.64 -5.80
N VAL A 262 18.76 -3.70 -6.20
CA VAL A 262 19.38 -3.71 -7.54
C VAL A 262 20.18 -5.00 -7.72
N LYS A 263 21.02 -5.38 -6.75
CA LYS A 263 21.77 -6.65 -6.82
C LYS A 263 20.84 -7.87 -6.89
N LEU A 264 19.78 -7.91 -6.09
CA LEU A 264 18.81 -9.01 -6.13
C LEU A 264 18.10 -9.14 -7.47
N LYS A 265 17.65 -8.02 -8.06
CA LYS A 265 16.77 -8.03 -9.24
C LYS A 265 17.52 -7.93 -10.57
N SER A 266 18.55 -7.09 -10.65
CA SER A 266 19.23 -6.79 -11.90
C SER A 266 20.47 -7.69 -12.10
N GLU A 267 21.16 -8.03 -11.03
CA GLU A 267 22.36 -8.90 -11.10
C GLU A 267 22.00 -10.37 -10.84
N GLY A 268 20.75 -10.66 -10.40
CA GLY A 268 20.28 -12.02 -10.13
C GLY A 268 20.99 -12.71 -8.94
N ILE A 269 21.63 -11.93 -8.06
CA ILE A 269 22.35 -12.44 -6.89
C ILE A 269 21.34 -12.77 -5.79
N ASP A 270 20.85 -13.99 -5.79
CA ASP A 270 19.87 -14.48 -4.81
C ASP A 270 20.58 -15.23 -3.65
N THR A 271 21.17 -14.48 -2.73
CA THR A 271 21.77 -15.04 -1.51
C THR A 271 20.94 -14.69 -0.28
N PHE A 272 20.92 -15.58 0.72
CA PHE A 272 20.25 -15.34 1.99
C PHE A 272 20.78 -14.07 2.69
N ALA A 273 22.09 -13.83 2.63
CA ALA A 273 22.71 -12.65 3.22
C ALA A 273 22.20 -11.37 2.56
N LEU A 274 22.12 -11.32 1.23
CA LEU A 274 21.66 -10.16 0.50
C LEU A 274 20.16 -9.91 0.71
N LYS A 275 19.33 -10.97 0.72
CA LYS A 275 17.92 -10.87 1.12
C LYS A 275 17.76 -10.33 2.53
N SER A 276 18.58 -10.79 3.47
CA SER A 276 18.56 -10.31 4.86
C SER A 276 18.91 -8.83 4.97
N ILE A 277 19.93 -8.37 4.25
CA ILE A 277 20.30 -6.95 4.22
C ILE A 277 19.17 -6.11 3.61
N ALA A 278 18.60 -6.56 2.50
CA ALA A 278 17.51 -5.88 1.84
C ALA A 278 16.24 -5.83 2.72
N ALA A 279 15.88 -6.95 3.35
CA ALA A 279 14.73 -7.02 4.28
C ALA A 279 14.95 -6.15 5.52
N LEU A 280 16.15 -6.14 6.11
CA LEU A 280 16.49 -5.32 7.27
C LEU A 280 16.40 -3.82 6.94
N THR A 281 17.10 -3.40 5.89
CA THR A 281 17.07 -1.99 5.47
C THR A 281 15.67 -1.58 5.01
N GLY A 282 14.94 -2.46 4.31
CA GLY A 282 13.58 -2.23 3.86
C GLY A 282 12.56 -2.10 5.01
N SER A 283 12.67 -2.95 6.04
CA SER A 283 11.80 -2.86 7.20
C SER A 283 12.03 -1.56 7.98
N LEU A 284 13.29 -1.19 8.21
CA LEU A 284 13.63 0.05 8.91
C LEU A 284 13.16 1.29 8.15
N LEU A 285 13.51 1.41 6.87
CA LEU A 285 13.12 2.57 6.08
C LEU A 285 11.58 2.72 5.97
N THR A 286 10.86 1.61 5.84
CA THR A 286 9.39 1.64 5.75
C THR A 286 8.78 2.21 7.03
N TRP A 287 9.21 1.77 8.22
CA TRP A 287 8.69 2.28 9.47
C TRP A 287 9.15 3.71 9.77
N PHE A 288 10.38 4.07 9.42
CA PHE A 288 10.82 5.46 9.50
C PHE A 288 9.94 6.38 8.63
N PHE A 289 9.61 5.97 7.39
CA PHE A 289 8.70 6.73 6.55
C PHE A 289 7.26 6.72 7.04
N ILE A 290 6.74 5.61 7.60
CA ILE A 290 5.40 5.59 8.20
C ILE A 290 5.31 6.65 9.29
N PHE A 291 6.23 6.66 10.26
CA PHE A 291 6.23 7.65 11.34
C PHE A 291 6.52 9.07 10.82
N GLY A 292 7.47 9.23 9.92
CA GLY A 292 7.85 10.52 9.38
C GLY A 292 6.77 11.16 8.51
N ILE A 293 6.18 10.41 7.58
CA ILE A 293 5.20 10.94 6.62
C ILE A 293 3.86 11.21 7.30
N ILE A 294 3.36 10.27 8.11
CA ILE A 294 2.10 10.51 8.84
C ILE A 294 2.27 11.72 9.77
N GLY A 295 3.40 11.82 10.49
CA GLY A 295 3.67 12.96 11.35
C GLY A 295 3.80 14.28 10.59
N LEU A 296 4.49 14.29 9.44
CA LEU A 296 4.58 15.47 8.58
C LEU A 296 3.19 15.92 8.13
N LEU A 297 2.38 15.00 7.62
CA LEU A 297 1.05 15.32 7.10
C LEU A 297 0.06 15.72 8.22
N ASN A 298 0.19 15.16 9.42
CA ASN A 298 -0.56 15.62 10.59
C ASN A 298 -0.25 17.08 10.93
N ARG A 299 1.03 17.49 10.89
CA ARG A 299 1.44 18.87 11.16
C ARG A 299 0.98 19.83 10.06
N VAL A 300 1.18 19.45 8.79
CA VAL A 300 0.85 20.31 7.63
C VAL A 300 -0.67 20.47 7.46
N PHE A 301 -1.41 19.39 7.65
CA PHE A 301 -2.86 19.36 7.48
C PHE A 301 -3.62 19.22 8.81
N SER A 302 -3.22 20.01 9.80
CA SER A 302 -3.86 20.04 11.13
C SER A 302 -5.28 20.62 11.10
N ARG A 303 -5.61 21.41 10.07
CA ARG A 303 -6.90 22.07 9.89
C ARG A 303 -7.62 21.59 8.63
N GLU A 304 -8.92 21.87 8.57
CA GLU A 304 -9.72 21.58 7.37
C GLU A 304 -9.19 22.35 6.16
N ASN A 305 -8.97 21.63 5.06
CA ASN A 305 -8.55 22.17 3.79
C ASN A 305 -9.52 21.69 2.70
N LYS A 306 -10.16 22.62 1.98
CA LYS A 306 -11.17 22.31 0.95
C LYS A 306 -10.59 21.49 -0.21
N VAL A 307 -9.35 21.75 -0.63
CA VAL A 307 -8.68 21.00 -1.70
C VAL A 307 -8.42 19.56 -1.27
N ILE A 308 -7.85 19.39 -0.07
CA ILE A 308 -7.63 18.05 0.48
C ILE A 308 -8.95 17.30 0.63
N ARG A 309 -10.00 17.95 1.09
CA ARG A 309 -11.33 17.34 1.19
C ARG A 309 -11.85 16.86 -0.16
N TYR A 310 -11.75 17.69 -1.19
CA TYR A 310 -12.11 17.30 -2.56
C TYR A 310 -11.27 16.10 -3.05
N LEU A 311 -9.95 16.13 -2.85
CA LEU A 311 -9.07 15.02 -3.21
C LEU A 311 -9.39 13.75 -2.44
N VAL A 312 -9.72 13.83 -1.15
CA VAL A 312 -10.16 12.68 -0.33
C VAL A 312 -11.43 12.05 -0.91
N ASP A 313 -12.40 12.86 -1.32
CA ASP A 313 -13.67 12.38 -1.86
C ASP A 313 -13.49 11.79 -3.27
N ALA A 314 -12.61 12.37 -4.09
CA ALA A 314 -12.30 11.92 -5.44
C ALA A 314 -11.31 10.74 -5.49
N SER A 315 -10.43 10.61 -4.48
CA SER A 315 -9.26 9.71 -4.51
C SER A 315 -9.61 8.26 -4.80
N TYR A 316 -10.74 7.79 -4.30
CA TYR A 316 -11.15 6.41 -4.53
C TYR A 316 -11.53 6.13 -6.00
N TRP A 317 -12.25 7.05 -6.64
CA TRP A 317 -12.59 6.95 -8.06
C TRP A 317 -11.34 7.09 -8.95
N ILE A 318 -10.46 8.04 -8.61
CA ILE A 318 -9.17 8.19 -9.28
C ILE A 318 -8.38 6.88 -9.19
N TYR A 319 -8.31 6.27 -8.01
CA TYR A 319 -7.64 4.97 -7.85
C TYR A 319 -8.23 3.90 -8.77
N LEU A 320 -9.55 3.80 -8.88
CA LEU A 320 -10.17 2.77 -9.72
C LEU A 320 -9.80 2.92 -11.20
N ILE A 321 -9.85 4.14 -11.73
CA ILE A 321 -9.77 4.37 -13.18
C ILE A 321 -8.41 4.85 -13.70
N HIS A 322 -7.46 5.20 -12.81
CA HIS A 322 -6.22 5.86 -13.25
C HIS A 322 -5.35 4.99 -14.17
N LEU A 323 -5.28 3.67 -13.94
CA LEU A 323 -4.33 2.84 -14.67
C LEU A 323 -4.60 2.80 -16.19
N PRO A 324 -5.83 2.55 -16.68
CA PRO A 324 -6.10 2.67 -18.11
C PRO A 324 -5.80 4.07 -18.65
N ILE A 325 -6.09 5.12 -17.89
CA ILE A 325 -5.80 6.49 -18.29
C ILE A 325 -4.28 6.72 -18.41
N CYS A 326 -3.50 6.27 -17.43
CA CYS A 326 -2.04 6.34 -17.48
C CYS A 326 -1.46 5.61 -18.71
N LEU A 327 -2.01 4.43 -19.03
CA LEU A 327 -1.61 3.67 -20.22
C LEU A 327 -1.95 4.40 -21.53
N LEU A 328 -3.15 4.95 -21.64
CA LEU A 328 -3.56 5.73 -22.81
C LEU A 328 -2.70 6.98 -22.99
N PHE A 329 -2.37 7.68 -21.90
CA PHE A 329 -1.43 8.80 -21.96
C PHE A 329 -0.04 8.36 -22.41
N ALA A 330 0.51 7.29 -21.83
CA ALA A 330 1.81 6.77 -22.24
C ALA A 330 1.80 6.41 -23.73
N LEU A 331 0.77 5.70 -24.22
CA LEU A 331 0.64 5.37 -25.64
C LEU A 331 0.54 6.59 -26.54
N SER A 332 -0.20 7.63 -26.13
CA SER A 332 -0.34 8.85 -26.92
C SER A 332 0.96 9.65 -27.04
N LEU A 333 1.83 9.58 -26.04
CA LEU A 333 3.12 10.29 -26.01
C LEU A 333 4.25 9.50 -26.67
N ILE A 334 4.26 8.18 -26.57
CA ILE A 334 5.28 7.31 -27.17
C ILE A 334 5.19 7.30 -28.70
N HIS A 335 4.02 7.62 -29.27
CA HIS A 335 3.82 7.66 -30.72
C HIS A 335 3.93 9.06 -31.34
N ILE A 336 4.29 10.09 -30.55
CA ILE A 336 4.61 11.43 -31.02
C ILE A 336 6.12 11.57 -31.11
#